data_1af93488b70ab54488d8d380b9e38631
#
_entry.id   1af93488b70ab54488d8d380b9e38631
#
_cell.length_a   1.000
_cell.length_b   1.000
_cell.length_c   1.000
_cell.angle_alpha   90.00
_cell.angle_beta   90.00
_cell.angle_gamma   90.00
#
_symmetry.space_group_name_H-M   'P 1'
#
loop_
_entity.id
_entity.type
_entity.pdbx_description
1 polymer ?
#
loop_
_entity_poly.entity_id
_entity_poly.type
_entity_poly.pdbx_seq_one_letter_code
_entity_poly.pdbx_strand_id
1 'polypeptide(L)'
;MAEAIFAEEYKKLNKAQKEAVEFIDGPVMVVAGPGTGKTQILALRIGNILKKTDIGAGGILCLTFTNSAVHAMRDRLYKYIGNEASHVQILTFHKFSAQIIEEFYSVLDFDVAPRILEDAESVSICDSILRENEWEHIHPRGDVGRHFKELKSLISLLKRERLSPLEFLEEIENEILKIKKDPDSISTRGESKGKVKKEFISKIAGLERTKEIVDFYKLYEQKKREQNLMDYDDTIKFALEIVEN
;
A
#
# COMPACT_ATOMS: atom_id res chain seq x y z
N MET A 1 -12.37 -24.26 -30.11
CA MET A 1 -10.90 -24.23 -29.88
C MET A 1 -10.57 -23.93 -28.42
N ALA A 2 -11.07 -22.88 -27.82
CA ALA A 2 -10.81 -22.53 -26.40
C ALA A 2 -11.21 -23.64 -25.40
N GLU A 3 -12.39 -24.25 -25.57
CA GLU A 3 -12.85 -25.35 -24.72
C GLU A 3 -11.94 -26.59 -24.77
N ALA A 4 -11.40 -26.90 -25.94
CA ALA A 4 -10.47 -28.04 -26.07
C ALA A 4 -9.16 -27.77 -25.31
N ILE A 5 -8.63 -26.53 -25.40
CA ILE A 5 -7.45 -26.10 -24.67
C ILE A 5 -7.70 -26.13 -23.16
N PHE A 6 -8.85 -25.60 -22.72
CA PHE A 6 -9.25 -25.64 -21.31
C PHE A 6 -9.28 -27.08 -20.79
N ALA A 7 -9.94 -28.01 -21.53
CA ALA A 7 -10.07 -29.40 -21.12
C ALA A 7 -8.70 -30.12 -21.05
N GLU A 8 -7.80 -29.80 -21.98
CA GLU A 8 -6.43 -30.35 -21.99
C GLU A 8 -5.63 -29.86 -20.80
N GLU A 9 -5.63 -28.56 -20.54
CA GLU A 9 -4.90 -27.97 -19.39
C GLU A 9 -5.48 -28.40 -18.05
N TYR A 10 -6.80 -28.54 -17.95
CA TYR A 10 -7.47 -29.07 -16.77
C TYR A 10 -7.06 -30.52 -16.45
N LYS A 11 -6.89 -31.37 -17.48
CA LYS A 11 -6.43 -32.77 -17.30
C LYS A 11 -5.01 -32.85 -16.73
N LYS A 12 -4.15 -31.87 -17.03
CA LYS A 12 -2.75 -31.82 -16.56
C LYS A 12 -2.63 -31.44 -15.07
N LEU A 13 -3.69 -30.96 -14.44
CA LEU A 13 -3.69 -30.57 -13.04
C LEU A 13 -3.48 -31.77 -12.12
N ASN A 14 -2.64 -31.62 -11.11
CA ASN A 14 -2.55 -32.56 -10.00
C ASN A 14 -3.78 -32.47 -9.07
N LYS A 15 -3.88 -33.38 -8.10
CA LYS A 15 -5.03 -33.47 -7.19
C LYS A 15 -5.31 -32.15 -6.47
N ALA A 16 -4.30 -31.54 -5.84
CA ALA A 16 -4.47 -30.29 -5.09
C ALA A 16 -4.84 -29.11 -5.96
N GLN A 17 -4.27 -29.03 -7.18
CA GLN A 17 -4.62 -28.02 -8.17
C GLN A 17 -6.06 -28.16 -8.65
N LYS A 18 -6.54 -29.40 -8.89
CA LYS A 18 -7.94 -29.65 -9.25
C LYS A 18 -8.88 -29.24 -8.13
N GLU A 19 -8.58 -29.61 -6.91
CA GLU A 19 -9.35 -29.22 -5.74
C GLU A 19 -9.51 -27.69 -5.66
N ALA A 20 -8.40 -26.94 -5.83
CA ALA A 20 -8.43 -25.47 -5.85
C ALA A 20 -9.27 -24.89 -7.00
N VAL A 21 -9.28 -25.52 -8.17
CA VAL A 21 -10.08 -25.09 -9.33
C VAL A 21 -11.56 -25.44 -9.16
N GLU A 22 -11.86 -26.58 -8.55
CA GLU A 22 -13.22 -27.09 -8.38
C GLU A 22 -13.99 -26.47 -7.23
N PHE A 23 -13.28 -26.01 -6.20
CA PHE A 23 -13.90 -25.35 -5.05
C PHE A 23 -14.32 -23.93 -5.42
N ILE A 24 -15.57 -23.74 -5.80
CA ILE A 24 -16.14 -22.46 -6.27
C ILE A 24 -16.92 -21.70 -5.20
N ASP A 25 -17.43 -22.37 -4.19
CA ASP A 25 -18.24 -21.79 -3.13
C ASP A 25 -17.40 -21.37 -1.91
N GLY A 26 -17.54 -20.12 -1.52
CA GLY A 26 -16.89 -19.56 -0.33
C GLY A 26 -15.40 -19.22 -0.52
N PRO A 27 -14.76 -18.70 0.54
CA PRO A 27 -13.37 -18.27 0.49
C PRO A 27 -12.41 -19.47 0.42
N VAL A 28 -11.39 -19.39 -0.42
CA VAL A 28 -10.32 -20.38 -0.53
C VAL A 28 -8.96 -19.70 -0.54
N MET A 29 -8.03 -20.22 0.24
CA MET A 29 -6.64 -19.81 0.23
C MET A 29 -5.77 -20.91 -0.36
N VAL A 30 -5.00 -20.59 -1.41
CA VAL A 30 -4.07 -21.51 -2.06
C VAL A 30 -2.63 -21.10 -1.73
N VAL A 31 -1.93 -21.92 -0.95
CA VAL A 31 -0.51 -21.72 -0.65
C VAL A 31 0.32 -22.50 -1.67
N ALA A 32 1.14 -21.79 -2.45
CA ALA A 32 1.89 -22.37 -3.54
C ALA A 32 3.23 -21.65 -3.75
N GLY A 33 4.30 -22.40 -3.96
CA GLY A 33 5.64 -21.88 -4.21
C GLY A 33 5.80 -21.20 -5.59
N PRO A 34 6.94 -20.58 -5.87
CA PRO A 34 7.26 -20.06 -7.21
C PRO A 34 7.21 -21.18 -8.26
N GLY A 35 6.72 -20.88 -9.47
CA GLY A 35 6.71 -21.85 -10.59
C GLY A 35 5.66 -22.97 -10.51
N THR A 36 4.84 -23.04 -9.47
CA THR A 36 3.84 -24.11 -9.26
C THR A 36 2.54 -23.93 -10.07
N GLY A 37 2.47 -22.95 -10.96
CA GLY A 37 1.31 -22.75 -11.82
C GLY A 37 0.17 -21.92 -11.20
N LYS A 38 0.41 -21.10 -10.15
CA LYS A 38 -0.60 -20.25 -9.50
C LYS A 38 -1.51 -19.50 -10.45
N THR A 39 -0.93 -18.81 -11.44
CA THR A 39 -1.67 -18.06 -12.46
C THR A 39 -2.52 -18.96 -13.36
N GLN A 40 -2.04 -20.18 -13.63
CA GLN A 40 -2.79 -21.16 -14.41
C GLN A 40 -3.98 -21.68 -13.64
N ILE A 41 -3.80 -22.02 -12.37
CA ILE A 41 -4.91 -22.46 -11.49
C ILE A 41 -5.97 -21.38 -11.40
N LEU A 42 -5.58 -20.11 -11.23
CA LEU A 42 -6.51 -19.00 -11.14
C LEU A 42 -7.30 -18.82 -12.45
N ALA A 43 -6.65 -18.87 -13.60
CA ALA A 43 -7.34 -18.76 -14.89
C ALA A 43 -8.29 -19.95 -15.17
N LEU A 44 -7.87 -21.17 -14.82
CA LEU A 44 -8.73 -22.36 -14.93
C LEU A 44 -9.90 -22.30 -13.93
N ARG A 45 -9.70 -21.76 -12.73
CA ARG A 45 -10.78 -21.54 -11.76
C ARG A 45 -11.83 -20.57 -12.30
N ILE A 46 -11.41 -19.43 -12.88
CA ILE A 46 -12.31 -18.47 -13.53
C ILE A 46 -13.14 -19.17 -14.62
N GLY A 47 -12.49 -19.91 -15.51
CA GLY A 47 -13.18 -20.68 -16.54
C GLY A 47 -14.13 -21.76 -15.99
N ASN A 48 -13.77 -22.37 -14.84
CA ASN A 48 -14.64 -23.36 -14.18
C ASN A 48 -15.85 -22.71 -13.51
N ILE A 49 -15.70 -21.53 -12.90
CA ILE A 49 -16.81 -20.74 -12.35
C ILE A 49 -17.81 -20.41 -13.44
N LEU A 50 -17.37 -19.86 -14.56
CA LEU A 50 -18.22 -19.52 -15.70
C LEU A 50 -18.96 -20.73 -16.30
N LYS A 51 -18.36 -21.92 -16.23
CA LYS A 51 -19.01 -23.16 -16.73
C LYS A 51 -20.01 -23.76 -15.75
N LYS A 52 -19.83 -23.57 -14.46
CA LYS A 52 -20.62 -24.22 -13.41
C LYS A 52 -21.69 -23.33 -12.79
N THR A 53 -21.65 -22.05 -13.06
CA THR A 53 -22.58 -21.06 -12.50
C THR A 53 -23.20 -20.22 -13.61
N ASP A 54 -24.29 -19.55 -13.30
CA ASP A 54 -24.96 -18.60 -14.22
C ASP A 54 -24.34 -17.18 -14.13
N ILE A 55 -23.18 -17.03 -13.49
CA ILE A 55 -22.46 -15.75 -13.38
C ILE A 55 -21.88 -15.40 -14.73
N GLY A 56 -22.23 -14.22 -15.26
CA GLY A 56 -21.58 -13.68 -16.45
C GLY A 56 -20.13 -13.26 -16.17
N ALA A 57 -19.28 -13.25 -17.19
CA ALA A 57 -17.86 -12.89 -17.06
C ALA A 57 -17.64 -11.50 -16.44
N GLY A 58 -18.57 -10.54 -16.63
CA GLY A 58 -18.54 -9.22 -16.00
C GLY A 58 -18.74 -9.23 -14.47
N GLY A 59 -19.26 -10.32 -13.90
CA GLY A 59 -19.39 -10.51 -12.45
C GLY A 59 -18.11 -11.02 -11.78
N ILE A 60 -17.03 -11.22 -12.53
CA ILE A 60 -15.76 -11.73 -11.99
C ILE A 60 -14.71 -10.62 -11.97
N LEU A 61 -14.18 -10.36 -10.77
CA LEU A 61 -13.03 -9.48 -10.55
C LEU A 61 -11.77 -10.30 -10.23
N CYS A 62 -10.72 -10.10 -11.00
CA CYS A 62 -9.40 -10.70 -10.79
C CYS A 62 -8.38 -9.59 -10.47
N LEU A 63 -7.83 -9.60 -9.26
CA LEU A 63 -6.84 -8.62 -8.82
C LEU A 63 -5.42 -9.17 -8.89
N THR A 64 -4.49 -8.32 -9.34
CA THR A 64 -3.05 -8.62 -9.44
C THR A 64 -2.22 -7.46 -8.90
N PHE A 65 -0.90 -7.69 -8.72
CA PHE A 65 0.00 -6.62 -8.26
C PHE A 65 0.58 -5.76 -9.39
N THR A 66 0.73 -6.32 -10.61
CA THR A 66 1.44 -5.64 -11.69
C THR A 66 0.64 -5.61 -12.98
N ASN A 67 0.85 -4.59 -13.81
CA ASN A 67 0.25 -4.51 -15.14
C ASN A 67 0.67 -5.67 -16.06
N SER A 68 1.91 -6.14 -15.94
CA SER A 68 2.37 -7.31 -16.69
C SER A 68 1.60 -8.58 -16.31
N ALA A 69 1.25 -8.74 -15.02
CA ALA A 69 0.39 -9.86 -14.58
C ALA A 69 -1.05 -9.72 -15.09
N VAL A 70 -1.58 -8.51 -15.20
CA VAL A 70 -2.90 -8.25 -15.84
C VAL A 70 -2.89 -8.76 -17.29
N HIS A 71 -1.87 -8.38 -18.08
CA HIS A 71 -1.75 -8.82 -19.48
C HIS A 71 -1.59 -10.34 -19.57
N ALA A 72 -0.68 -10.91 -18.79
CA ALA A 72 -0.46 -12.36 -18.79
C ALA A 72 -1.72 -13.17 -18.39
N MET A 73 -2.51 -12.65 -17.44
CA MET A 73 -3.77 -13.28 -17.04
C MET A 73 -4.81 -13.17 -18.16
N ARG A 74 -4.94 -12.01 -18.80
CA ARG A 74 -5.86 -11.77 -19.91
C ARG A 74 -5.56 -12.69 -21.09
N ASP A 75 -4.31 -12.78 -21.51
CA ASP A 75 -3.89 -13.68 -22.60
C ASP A 75 -4.18 -15.14 -22.29
N ARG A 76 -4.03 -15.55 -21.03
CA ARG A 76 -4.32 -16.91 -20.59
C ARG A 76 -5.82 -17.19 -20.58
N LEU A 77 -6.61 -16.25 -20.11
CA LEU A 77 -8.07 -16.37 -20.13
C LEU A 77 -8.61 -16.44 -21.57
N TYR A 78 -8.08 -15.62 -22.49
CA TYR A 78 -8.45 -15.73 -23.92
C TYR A 78 -8.25 -17.13 -24.48
N LYS A 79 -7.16 -17.82 -24.08
CA LYS A 79 -6.91 -19.21 -24.53
C LYS A 79 -7.95 -20.19 -23.97
N TYR A 80 -8.49 -19.95 -22.77
CA TYR A 80 -9.37 -20.88 -22.06
C TYR A 80 -10.86 -20.63 -22.28
N ILE A 81 -11.29 -19.39 -22.36
CA ILE A 81 -12.69 -18.99 -22.47
C ILE A 81 -13.00 -18.12 -23.70
N GLY A 82 -12.01 -17.88 -24.56
CA GLY A 82 -12.20 -17.11 -25.78
C GLY A 82 -12.59 -15.67 -25.52
N ASN A 83 -13.52 -15.14 -26.31
CA ASN A 83 -13.93 -13.72 -26.25
C ASN A 83 -14.57 -13.31 -24.92
N GLU A 84 -15.10 -14.22 -24.14
CA GLU A 84 -15.65 -13.94 -22.81
C GLU A 84 -14.59 -13.36 -21.86
N ALA A 85 -13.30 -13.66 -22.10
CA ALA A 85 -12.19 -13.10 -21.34
C ALA A 85 -12.13 -11.55 -21.33
N SER A 86 -12.69 -10.90 -22.36
CA SER A 86 -12.76 -9.43 -22.44
C SER A 86 -13.68 -8.83 -21.40
N HIS A 87 -14.68 -9.56 -20.95
CA HIS A 87 -15.66 -9.11 -19.96
C HIS A 87 -15.20 -9.35 -18.51
N VAL A 88 -14.21 -10.22 -18.27
CA VAL A 88 -13.63 -10.41 -16.93
C VAL A 88 -12.86 -9.16 -16.54
N GLN A 89 -13.17 -8.60 -15.38
CA GLN A 89 -12.44 -7.45 -14.84
C GLN A 89 -11.10 -7.92 -14.27
N ILE A 90 -10.00 -7.63 -14.99
CA ILE A 90 -8.64 -7.96 -14.54
C ILE A 90 -7.91 -6.65 -14.30
N LEU A 91 -7.65 -6.34 -13.04
CA LEU A 91 -7.10 -5.05 -12.59
C LEU A 91 -5.95 -5.25 -11.62
N THR A 92 -5.11 -4.23 -11.47
CA THR A 92 -4.23 -4.14 -10.30
C THR A 92 -5.00 -3.65 -9.08
N PHE A 93 -4.51 -3.94 -7.87
CA PHE A 93 -5.11 -3.41 -6.64
C PHE A 93 -5.26 -1.89 -6.70
N HIS A 94 -4.22 -1.17 -7.11
CA HIS A 94 -4.27 0.30 -7.21
C HIS A 94 -5.32 0.79 -8.22
N LYS A 95 -5.44 0.13 -9.38
CA LYS A 95 -6.43 0.53 -10.37
C LYS A 95 -7.86 0.29 -9.89
N PHE A 96 -8.09 -0.83 -9.22
CA PHE A 96 -9.39 -1.13 -8.60
C PHE A 96 -9.71 -0.12 -7.48
N SER A 97 -8.73 0.17 -6.60
CA SER A 97 -8.89 1.17 -5.55
C SER A 97 -9.19 2.56 -6.11
N ALA A 98 -8.51 2.96 -7.19
CA ALA A 98 -8.78 4.24 -7.85
C ALA A 98 -10.22 4.32 -8.40
N GLN A 99 -10.76 3.22 -8.94
CA GLN A 99 -12.17 3.17 -9.39
C GLN A 99 -13.16 3.32 -8.23
N ILE A 100 -12.90 2.68 -7.09
CA ILE A 100 -13.71 2.84 -5.87
C ILE A 100 -13.69 4.30 -5.41
N ILE A 101 -12.50 4.92 -5.38
CA ILE A 101 -12.37 6.32 -4.96
C ILE A 101 -13.10 7.25 -5.94
N GLU A 102 -12.96 7.04 -7.24
CA GLU A 102 -13.64 7.86 -8.26
C GLU A 102 -15.18 7.80 -8.13
N GLU A 103 -15.73 6.66 -7.72
CA GLU A 103 -17.16 6.46 -7.56
C GLU A 103 -17.68 6.96 -6.20
N PHE A 104 -16.88 6.82 -5.12
CA PHE A 104 -17.32 7.04 -3.75
C PHE A 104 -16.49 8.10 -2.98
N TYR A 105 -15.80 9.00 -3.67
CA TYR A 105 -14.92 10.01 -3.04
C TYR A 105 -15.60 10.89 -1.98
N SER A 106 -16.92 11.09 -2.10
CA SER A 106 -17.70 11.87 -1.13
C SER A 106 -17.71 11.25 0.28
N VAL A 107 -17.50 9.94 0.41
CA VAL A 107 -17.36 9.25 1.71
C VAL A 107 -16.11 9.71 2.45
N LEU A 108 -15.11 10.18 1.70
CA LEU A 108 -13.83 10.67 2.23
C LEU A 108 -13.83 12.20 2.45
N ASP A 109 -14.98 12.87 2.40
CA ASP A 109 -15.12 14.33 2.50
C ASP A 109 -14.29 15.10 1.45
N PHE A 110 -14.14 14.58 0.24
CA PHE A 110 -13.63 15.33 -0.90
C PHE A 110 -14.79 15.97 -1.68
N ASP A 111 -14.60 17.22 -2.10
CA ASP A 111 -15.58 17.92 -2.94
C ASP A 111 -15.60 17.40 -4.37
N VAL A 112 -14.46 16.93 -4.83
CA VAL A 112 -14.26 16.30 -6.16
C VAL A 112 -13.34 15.09 -6.00
N ALA A 113 -13.44 14.13 -6.93
CA ALA A 113 -12.58 12.94 -6.91
C ALA A 113 -11.10 13.34 -6.92
N PRO A 114 -10.30 12.89 -5.94
CA PRO A 114 -8.90 13.22 -5.87
C PRO A 114 -8.13 12.55 -7.02
N ARG A 115 -7.18 13.27 -7.60
CA ARG A 115 -6.30 12.72 -8.64
C ARG A 115 -4.96 12.26 -8.05
N ILE A 116 -4.32 11.35 -8.76
CA ILE A 116 -2.99 10.87 -8.37
C ILE A 116 -1.97 12.00 -8.55
N LEU A 117 -1.16 12.20 -7.53
CA LEU A 117 -0.07 13.15 -7.48
C LEU A 117 1.11 12.68 -8.33
N GLU A 118 1.53 13.52 -9.28
CA GLU A 118 2.72 13.26 -10.10
C GLU A 118 4.01 13.50 -9.30
N ASP A 119 5.11 12.82 -9.71
CA ASP A 119 6.39 12.95 -9.00
C ASP A 119 6.91 14.40 -8.97
N ALA A 120 6.75 15.15 -10.07
CA ALA A 120 7.15 16.55 -10.14
C ALA A 120 6.35 17.45 -9.17
N GLU A 121 5.04 17.21 -9.05
CA GLU A 121 4.17 17.93 -8.12
C GLU A 121 4.52 17.60 -6.67
N SER A 122 4.81 16.32 -6.38
CA SER A 122 5.22 15.92 -5.03
C SER A 122 6.53 16.60 -4.60
N VAL A 123 7.48 16.77 -5.53
CA VAL A 123 8.71 17.56 -5.28
C VAL A 123 8.36 19.01 -4.99
N SER A 124 7.47 19.61 -5.78
CA SER A 124 7.05 21.01 -5.62
C SER A 124 6.36 21.26 -4.27
N ILE A 125 5.47 20.36 -3.86
CA ILE A 125 4.80 20.43 -2.54
C ILE A 125 5.83 20.38 -1.42
N CYS A 126 6.78 19.46 -1.48
CA CYS A 126 7.79 19.33 -0.45
C CYS A 126 8.72 20.53 -0.40
N ASP A 127 9.16 21.05 -1.55
CA ASP A 127 10.00 22.26 -1.61
C ASP A 127 9.26 23.48 -1.02
N SER A 128 7.95 23.62 -1.30
CA SER A 128 7.15 24.69 -0.69
C SER A 128 7.06 24.55 0.84
N ILE A 129 6.84 23.34 1.35
CA ILE A 129 6.77 23.09 2.81
C ILE A 129 8.11 23.43 3.47
N LEU A 130 9.22 23.03 2.85
CA LEU A 130 10.55 23.30 3.39
C LEU A 130 10.90 24.78 3.40
N ARG A 131 10.41 25.56 2.42
CA ARG A 131 10.69 27.01 2.33
C ARG A 131 9.76 27.87 3.15
N GLU A 132 8.51 27.47 3.31
CA GLU A 132 7.48 28.24 3.98
C GLU A 132 7.50 28.10 5.51
N ASN A 133 8.29 27.15 6.03
CA ASN A 133 8.37 26.88 7.46
C ASN A 133 9.81 26.93 7.96
N GLU A 134 9.98 27.24 9.23
CA GLU A 134 11.28 27.20 9.91
C GLU A 134 11.51 25.80 10.49
N TRP A 135 12.65 25.19 10.12
CA TRP A 135 13.04 23.85 10.54
C TRP A 135 14.37 23.92 11.29
N GLU A 136 14.49 23.24 12.42
CA GLU A 136 15.73 23.15 13.17
C GLU A 136 16.62 22.01 12.66
N HIS A 137 16.00 20.90 12.24
CA HIS A 137 16.69 19.67 11.89
C HIS A 137 16.49 19.21 10.45
N ILE A 138 15.35 19.53 9.86
CA ILE A 138 15.03 19.20 8.46
C ILE A 138 15.60 20.30 7.55
N HIS A 139 16.91 20.30 7.34
CA HIS A 139 17.56 21.20 6.39
C HIS A 139 18.06 20.41 5.19
N PRO A 140 17.70 20.82 3.96
CA PRO A 140 18.30 20.22 2.76
C PRO A 140 19.80 20.54 2.75
N ARG A 141 20.61 19.55 3.10
CA ARG A 141 22.08 19.63 2.98
C ARG A 141 22.47 19.16 1.58
N GLY A 142 22.65 20.10 0.65
CA GLY A 142 23.06 19.82 -0.73
C GLY A 142 21.89 19.58 -1.69
N ASP A 143 21.78 18.39 -2.25
CA ASP A 143 20.72 18.06 -3.24
C ASP A 143 19.36 17.93 -2.56
N VAL A 144 18.48 18.90 -2.79
CA VAL A 144 17.08 18.93 -2.31
C VAL A 144 16.31 17.69 -2.76
N GLY A 145 16.57 17.19 -3.98
CA GLY A 145 15.91 16.02 -4.52
C GLY A 145 16.22 14.74 -3.76
N ARG A 146 17.45 14.59 -3.22
CA ARG A 146 17.83 13.45 -2.40
C ARG A 146 17.13 13.49 -1.05
N HIS A 147 17.15 14.63 -0.41
CA HIS A 147 16.50 14.83 0.89
C HIS A 147 15.00 14.57 0.82
N PHE A 148 14.37 15.04 -0.24
CA PHE A 148 12.97 14.76 -0.53
C PHE A 148 12.67 13.26 -0.66
N LYS A 149 13.50 12.50 -1.37
CA LYS A 149 13.31 11.04 -1.51
C LYS A 149 13.34 10.31 -0.16
N GLU A 150 14.20 10.76 0.74
CA GLU A 150 14.31 10.19 2.08
C GLU A 150 13.04 10.47 2.91
N LEU A 151 12.53 11.71 2.91
CA LEU A 151 11.28 12.07 3.57
C LEU A 151 10.07 11.33 2.97
N LYS A 152 9.96 11.31 1.64
CA LYS A 152 8.88 10.58 0.95
C LYS A 152 8.90 9.09 1.28
N SER A 153 10.07 8.48 1.33
CA SER A 153 10.21 7.06 1.68
C SER A 153 9.75 6.76 3.11
N LEU A 154 10.05 7.66 4.05
CA LEU A 154 9.59 7.52 5.43
C LEU A 154 8.07 7.71 5.54
N ILE A 155 7.51 8.73 4.90
CA ILE A 155 6.06 8.95 4.88
C ILE A 155 5.34 7.74 4.26
N SER A 156 5.86 7.21 3.14
CA SER A 156 5.33 6.00 2.50
C SER A 156 5.36 4.79 3.45
N LEU A 157 6.43 4.62 4.23
CA LEU A 157 6.50 3.56 5.24
C LEU A 157 5.43 3.75 6.33
N LEU A 158 5.30 4.97 6.88
CA LEU A 158 4.30 5.27 7.91
C LEU A 158 2.87 5.01 7.41
N LYS A 159 2.57 5.37 6.16
CA LYS A 159 1.26 5.08 5.54
C LYS A 159 0.99 3.58 5.39
N ARG A 160 1.99 2.80 5.00
CA ARG A 160 1.86 1.33 4.89
C ARG A 160 1.61 0.67 6.23
N GLU A 161 2.21 1.20 7.29
CA GLU A 161 1.96 0.77 8.67
C GLU A 161 0.65 1.36 9.24
N ARG A 162 -0.10 2.10 8.42
CA ARG A 162 -1.34 2.81 8.81
C ARG A 162 -1.15 3.81 9.95
N LEU A 163 0.03 4.35 10.12
CA LEU A 163 0.33 5.37 11.12
C LEU A 163 0.00 6.77 10.57
N SER A 164 -1.00 7.40 11.16
CA SER A 164 -1.26 8.82 10.95
C SER A 164 -0.16 9.68 11.59
N PRO A 165 -0.03 10.96 11.21
CA PRO A 165 0.92 11.86 11.88
C PRO A 165 0.72 11.94 13.39
N LEU A 166 -0.52 11.89 13.88
CA LEU A 166 -0.82 11.93 15.32
C LEU A 166 -0.38 10.65 16.02
N GLU A 167 -0.74 9.49 15.50
CA GLU A 167 -0.32 8.20 16.06
C GLU A 167 1.20 8.06 16.07
N PHE A 168 1.88 8.52 15.01
CA PHE A 168 3.34 8.50 14.98
C PHE A 168 3.96 9.44 16.04
N LEU A 169 3.37 10.61 16.28
CA LEU A 169 3.79 11.49 17.36
C LEU A 169 3.63 10.82 18.74
N GLU A 170 2.48 10.19 18.98
CA GLU A 170 2.23 9.45 20.22
C GLU A 170 3.25 8.31 20.45
N GLU A 171 3.60 7.58 19.41
CA GLU A 171 4.65 6.54 19.49
C GLU A 171 6.01 7.12 19.86
N ILE A 172 6.39 8.27 19.27
CA ILE A 172 7.64 8.98 19.61
C ILE A 172 7.63 9.40 21.08
N GLU A 173 6.54 9.99 21.56
CA GLU A 173 6.42 10.44 22.94
C GLU A 173 6.44 9.28 23.94
N ASN A 174 5.75 8.20 23.61
CA ASN A 174 5.75 6.98 24.41
C ASN A 174 7.16 6.39 24.51
N GLU A 175 7.91 6.37 23.42
CA GLU A 175 9.29 5.86 23.42
C GLU A 175 10.23 6.78 24.24
N ILE A 176 10.09 8.10 24.15
CA ILE A 176 10.82 9.05 25.00
C ILE A 176 10.50 8.82 26.48
N LEU A 177 9.23 8.59 26.80
CA LEU A 177 8.80 8.31 28.18
C LEU A 177 9.37 6.98 28.69
N LYS A 178 9.39 5.93 27.88
CA LYS A 178 10.04 4.65 28.22
C LYS A 178 11.52 4.84 28.53
N ILE A 179 12.23 5.54 27.66
CA ILE A 179 13.65 5.83 27.85
C ILE A 179 13.91 6.61 29.15
N LYS A 180 13.09 7.63 29.45
CA LYS A 180 13.22 8.43 30.67
C LYS A 180 12.90 7.64 31.96
N LYS A 181 12.06 6.62 31.88
CA LYS A 181 11.69 5.75 33.02
C LYS A 181 12.61 4.54 33.17
N ASP A 182 13.47 4.25 32.20
CA ASP A 182 14.37 3.10 32.23
C ASP A 182 15.42 3.30 33.33
N PRO A 183 15.49 2.39 34.34
CA PRO A 183 16.50 2.46 35.38
C PRO A 183 17.92 2.43 34.83
N ASP A 184 18.14 1.76 33.70
CA ASP A 184 19.45 1.69 33.04
C ASP A 184 19.85 3.00 32.36
N SER A 185 18.91 3.94 32.19
CA SER A 185 19.19 5.27 31.63
C SER A 185 20.08 6.13 32.56
N ILE A 186 20.12 5.84 33.86
CA ILE A 186 20.84 6.63 34.85
C ILE A 186 22.20 6.01 35.16
N SER A 187 23.24 6.85 35.18
CA SER A 187 24.59 6.44 35.53
C SER A 187 24.70 6.13 37.05
N THR A 188 25.21 4.94 37.38
CA THR A 188 25.39 4.49 38.76
C THR A 188 26.81 4.71 39.31
N ARG A 189 27.78 5.13 38.46
CA ARG A 189 29.20 5.20 38.81
C ARG A 189 29.85 6.51 38.34
N GLY A 190 30.92 6.93 38.99
CA GLY A 190 31.78 8.06 38.62
C GLY A 190 31.13 9.43 38.81
N GLU A 191 31.71 10.47 38.21
CA GLU A 191 31.24 11.87 38.25
C GLU A 191 29.87 12.09 37.62
N SER A 192 29.41 11.14 36.84
CA SER A 192 28.09 11.17 36.20
C SER A 192 26.99 10.42 36.98
N LYS A 193 27.27 9.97 38.21
CA LYS A 193 26.27 9.28 39.05
C LYS A 193 25.03 10.12 39.22
N GLY A 194 23.85 9.53 38.92
CA GLY A 194 22.54 10.20 38.96
C GLY A 194 22.21 11.02 37.73
N LYS A 195 23.09 11.13 36.73
CA LYS A 195 22.82 11.80 35.45
C LYS A 195 22.44 10.77 34.41
N VAL A 196 21.62 11.20 33.43
CA VAL A 196 21.25 10.36 32.27
C VAL A 196 22.51 10.08 31.44
N LYS A 197 22.70 8.82 31.06
CA LYS A 197 23.83 8.41 30.22
C LYS A 197 23.76 9.07 28.84
N LYS A 198 24.92 9.39 28.26
CA LYS A 198 25.02 10.08 26.94
C LYS A 198 24.29 9.34 25.82
N GLU A 199 24.29 8.02 25.82
CA GLU A 199 23.60 7.20 24.82
C GLU A 199 22.08 7.43 24.82
N PHE A 200 21.45 7.54 26.01
CA PHE A 200 20.03 7.82 26.15
C PHE A 200 19.71 9.28 25.80
N ILE A 201 20.58 10.22 26.15
CA ILE A 201 20.42 11.62 25.69
C ILE A 201 20.44 11.69 24.16
N SER A 202 21.39 10.98 23.51
CA SER A 202 21.43 10.93 22.04
C SER A 202 20.21 10.30 21.42
N LYS A 203 19.67 9.24 22.03
CA LYS A 203 18.41 8.60 21.57
C LYS A 203 17.22 9.55 21.68
N ILE A 204 17.06 10.22 22.84
CA ILE A 204 16.00 11.21 23.04
C ILE A 204 16.14 12.35 22.04
N ALA A 205 17.33 12.90 21.86
CA ALA A 205 17.57 13.95 20.86
C ALA A 205 17.26 13.50 19.42
N GLY A 206 17.51 12.23 19.09
CA GLY A 206 17.09 11.65 17.81
C GLY A 206 15.60 11.60 17.66
N LEU A 207 14.86 11.18 18.68
CA LEU A 207 13.40 11.14 18.69
C LEU A 207 12.77 12.54 18.62
N GLU A 208 13.34 13.52 19.34
CA GLU A 208 12.89 14.92 19.27
C GLU A 208 13.05 15.50 17.84
N ARG A 209 14.15 15.18 17.15
CA ARG A 209 14.32 15.54 15.73
C ARG A 209 13.27 14.89 14.84
N THR A 210 12.84 13.67 15.17
CA THR A 210 11.81 12.95 14.39
C THR A 210 10.45 13.64 14.49
N LYS A 211 10.20 14.46 15.54
CA LYS A 211 8.95 15.24 15.64
C LYS A 211 8.79 16.24 14.50
N GLU A 212 9.87 16.86 14.02
CA GLU A 212 9.79 17.73 12.84
C GLU A 212 9.34 16.97 11.58
N ILE A 213 9.68 15.70 11.47
CA ILE A 213 9.21 14.84 10.36
C ILE A 213 7.71 14.63 10.48
N VAL A 214 7.16 14.54 11.70
CA VAL A 214 5.71 14.47 11.91
C VAL A 214 5.03 15.76 11.43
N ASP A 215 5.61 16.91 11.75
CA ASP A 215 5.05 18.20 11.32
C ASP A 215 5.13 18.35 9.80
N PHE A 216 6.24 17.93 9.20
CA PHE A 216 6.36 17.87 7.74
C PHE A 216 5.30 16.93 7.12
N TYR A 217 5.08 15.76 7.70
CA TYR A 217 4.08 14.81 7.23
C TYR A 217 2.66 15.39 7.32
N LYS A 218 2.31 16.07 8.41
CA LYS A 218 1.02 16.77 8.55
C LYS A 218 0.81 17.81 7.44
N LEU A 219 1.81 18.66 7.21
CA LEU A 219 1.75 19.69 6.17
C LEU A 219 1.66 19.09 4.76
N TYR A 220 2.36 17.98 4.52
CA TYR A 220 2.29 17.27 3.25
C TYR A 220 0.89 16.70 2.98
N GLU A 221 0.28 16.04 3.96
CA GLU A 221 -1.09 15.54 3.84
C GLU A 221 -2.10 16.69 3.68
N GLN A 222 -1.93 17.78 4.43
CA GLN A 222 -2.79 18.94 4.31
C GLN A 222 -2.72 19.57 2.91
N LYS A 223 -1.52 19.84 2.38
CA LYS A 223 -1.36 20.43 1.03
C LYS A 223 -1.92 19.51 -0.07
N LYS A 224 -1.78 18.21 0.05
CA LYS A 224 -2.43 17.27 -0.88
C LYS A 224 -3.95 17.38 -0.79
N ARG A 225 -4.50 17.41 0.42
CA ARG A 225 -5.94 17.52 0.65
C ARG A 225 -6.51 18.79 0.04
N GLU A 226 -5.87 19.93 0.28
CA GLU A 226 -6.29 21.26 -0.24
C GLU A 226 -6.30 21.30 -1.78
N GLN A 227 -5.48 20.47 -2.43
CA GLN A 227 -5.37 20.40 -3.89
C GLN A 227 -6.13 19.21 -4.50
N ASN A 228 -6.91 18.48 -3.71
CA ASN A 228 -7.60 17.23 -4.12
C ASN A 228 -6.62 16.22 -4.74
N LEU A 229 -5.48 15.99 -4.08
CA LEU A 229 -4.43 15.09 -4.52
C LEU A 229 -4.32 13.87 -3.59
N MET A 230 -3.99 12.73 -4.17
CA MET A 230 -3.61 11.51 -3.44
C MET A 230 -2.34 10.92 -4.03
N ASP A 231 -1.49 10.35 -3.21
CA ASP A 231 -0.36 9.56 -3.68
C ASP A 231 -0.73 8.06 -3.82
N TYR A 232 0.21 7.26 -4.29
CA TYR A 232 -0.03 5.83 -4.48
C TYR A 232 -0.36 5.08 -3.19
N ASP A 233 0.25 5.47 -2.06
CA ASP A 233 -0.02 4.83 -0.77
C ASP A 233 -1.43 5.20 -0.25
N ASP A 234 -1.92 6.41 -0.55
CA ASP A 234 -3.29 6.84 -0.24
C ASP A 234 -4.34 6.03 -1.00
N THR A 235 -4.03 5.62 -2.22
CA THR A 235 -5.01 4.94 -3.08
C THR A 235 -5.60 3.71 -2.43
N ILE A 236 -4.77 2.87 -1.81
CA ILE A 236 -5.25 1.67 -1.12
C ILE A 236 -5.91 2.03 0.20
N LYS A 237 -5.34 2.98 0.95
CA LYS A 237 -5.87 3.46 2.22
C LYS A 237 -7.29 3.99 2.06
N PHE A 238 -7.51 4.92 1.13
CA PHE A 238 -8.80 5.54 0.88
C PHE A 238 -9.85 4.53 0.39
N ALA A 239 -9.46 3.60 -0.49
CA ALA A 239 -10.38 2.54 -0.90
C ALA A 239 -10.82 1.65 0.26
N LEU A 240 -9.91 1.35 1.21
CA LEU A 240 -10.26 0.61 2.42
C LEU A 240 -11.19 1.43 3.32
N GLU A 241 -10.93 2.71 3.52
CA GLU A 241 -11.79 3.59 4.30
C GLU A 241 -13.22 3.66 3.72
N ILE A 242 -13.37 3.69 2.39
CA ILE A 242 -14.68 3.65 1.72
C ILE A 242 -15.39 2.31 1.95
N VAL A 243 -14.67 1.20 1.90
CA VAL A 243 -15.28 -0.15 2.03
C VAL A 243 -15.63 -0.48 3.49
N GLU A 244 -14.94 0.12 4.46
CA GLU A 244 -15.16 -0.08 5.90
C GLU A 244 -16.31 0.78 6.46
N ASN A 245 -16.75 1.85 5.75
CA ASN A 245 -17.88 2.73 6.10
C ASN A 245 -19.17 2.34 5.38
#